data_7dd17d5a2ed0cc24bd860cf5c466a655
#
_entry.id   7dd17d5a2ed0cc24bd860cf5c466a655
#
_cell.length_a   1.000
_cell.length_b   1.000
_cell.length_c   1.000
_cell.angle_alpha   90.00
_cell.angle_beta   90.00
_cell.angle_gamma   90.00
#
_symmetry.space_group_name_H-M   'P 1'
#
loop_
_entity.id
_entity.type
_entity.pdbx_description
1 polymer ?
#
loop_
_entity_poly.entity_id
_entity_poly.type
_entity_poly.pdbx_seq_one_letter_code
_entity_poly.pdbx_strand_id
1 'polypeptide(L)'
;MPVLDCYCTDVQARGAYPAYTDSLLKEMGVKLVKEPGDDEILKKGTVDFISFSYYMSSCQSSDPEQKKGEGNILGGMPNPYLDASDWGWQINPKGLRYALNDLSDRYQLPLMVVENGLGAKDTIEEDGSINDDYRKEILLLVSERDPYKRRRIIIP
;
A
#
# COMPACT_ATOMS: atom_id res chain seq x y z
N MET A 1 4.88 9.95 -4.05
CA MET A 1 4.92 8.99 -2.92
C MET A 1 5.78 9.56 -1.82
N PRO A 2 5.38 9.55 -0.55
CA PRO A 2 6.22 9.96 0.55
C PRO A 2 7.50 9.11 0.56
N VAL A 3 8.63 9.74 0.80
CA VAL A 3 9.96 9.11 0.81
C VAL A 3 10.03 7.92 1.78
N LEU A 4 9.26 7.97 2.87
CA LEU A 4 9.20 6.93 3.90
C LEU A 4 8.52 5.63 3.45
N ASP A 5 7.56 5.69 2.51
CA ASP A 5 6.79 4.51 2.11
C ASP A 5 7.66 3.43 1.45
N CYS A 6 8.73 3.83 0.78
CA CYS A 6 9.65 2.91 0.11
C CYS A 6 10.95 2.66 0.86
N TYR A 7 11.21 3.35 1.98
CA TYR A 7 12.50 3.28 2.67
C TYR A 7 12.89 1.84 3.06
N CYS A 8 12.01 1.16 3.78
CA CYS A 8 12.26 -0.22 4.20
C CYS A 8 12.32 -1.17 2.99
N THR A 9 11.40 -1.01 2.02
CA THR A 9 11.35 -1.83 0.82
C THR A 9 12.58 -1.63 -0.07
N ASP A 10 13.13 -0.41 -0.15
CA ASP A 10 14.40 -0.15 -0.85
C ASP A 10 15.54 -0.96 -0.23
N VAL A 11 15.64 -1.00 1.10
CA VAL A 11 16.67 -1.79 1.80
C VAL A 11 16.47 -3.28 1.55
N GLN A 12 15.25 -3.78 1.69
CA GLN A 12 14.93 -5.19 1.52
C GLN A 12 15.13 -5.68 0.07
N ALA A 13 14.74 -4.85 -0.91
CA ALA A 13 14.83 -5.25 -2.31
C ALA A 13 16.21 -5.03 -2.93
N ARG A 14 16.97 -4.04 -2.47
CA ARG A 14 18.26 -3.66 -3.05
C ARG A 14 19.46 -4.04 -2.21
N GLY A 15 19.26 -4.45 -0.97
CA GLY A 15 20.31 -4.80 -0.02
C GLY A 15 21.21 -3.63 0.37
N ALA A 16 20.69 -2.40 0.25
CA ALA A 16 21.46 -1.19 0.60
C ALA A 16 20.50 -0.06 0.97
N TYR A 17 20.96 0.82 1.84
CA TYR A 17 20.23 2.05 2.15
C TYR A 17 20.11 2.95 0.92
N PRO A 18 18.93 3.58 0.70
CA PRO A 18 18.77 4.56 -0.38
C PRO A 18 19.71 5.76 -0.23
N ALA A 19 20.07 6.39 -1.34
CA ALA A 19 20.99 7.54 -1.36
C ALA A 19 20.49 8.75 -0.53
N TYR A 20 19.19 8.86 -0.28
CA TYR A 20 18.60 9.93 0.52
C TYR A 20 18.59 9.65 2.03
N THR A 21 19.08 8.49 2.49
CA THR A 21 19.03 8.06 3.90
C THR A 21 19.66 9.08 4.83
N ASP A 22 20.85 9.55 4.53
CA ASP A 22 21.58 10.47 5.41
C ASP A 22 20.83 11.80 5.59
N SER A 23 20.26 12.33 4.50
CA SER A 23 19.45 13.56 4.55
C SER A 23 18.17 13.36 5.36
N LEU A 24 17.47 12.25 5.12
CA LEU A 24 16.24 11.90 5.84
C LEU A 24 16.49 11.75 7.35
N LEU A 25 17.48 10.98 7.73
CA LEU A 25 17.79 10.74 9.13
C LEU A 25 18.29 12.01 9.85
N LYS A 26 19.04 12.86 9.15
CA LYS A 26 19.45 14.17 9.66
C LYS A 26 18.24 15.06 9.95
N GLU A 27 17.26 15.14 9.06
CA GLU A 27 16.01 15.89 9.27
C GLU A 27 15.22 15.36 10.46
N MET A 28 15.21 14.05 10.65
CA MET A 28 14.54 13.38 11.78
C MET A 28 15.32 13.46 13.10
N GLY A 29 16.54 13.97 13.09
CA GLY A 29 17.42 13.98 14.28
C GLY A 29 17.88 12.58 14.71
N VAL A 30 17.85 11.61 13.79
CA VAL A 30 18.22 10.20 14.05
C VAL A 30 19.62 9.92 13.52
N LYS A 31 20.42 9.19 14.29
CA LYS A 31 21.72 8.68 13.88
C LYS A 31 21.61 7.18 13.59
N LEU A 32 21.92 6.80 12.37
CA LEU A 32 22.07 5.39 12.01
C LEU A 32 23.34 4.83 12.64
N VAL A 33 23.18 3.79 13.46
CA VAL A 33 24.31 3.03 14.02
C VAL A 33 24.51 1.80 13.15
N LYS A 34 25.71 1.62 12.65
CA LYS A 34 26.09 0.47 11.80
C LYS A 34 27.32 -0.20 12.40
N GLU A 35 27.30 -1.53 12.35
CA GLU A 35 28.44 -2.36 12.72
C GLU A 35 29.22 -2.82 11.48
N PRO A 36 30.52 -3.15 11.63
CA PRO A 36 31.27 -3.75 10.54
C PRO A 36 30.62 -5.04 10.04
N GLY A 37 30.32 -5.09 8.73
CA GLY A 37 29.66 -6.24 8.09
C GLY A 37 28.18 -6.09 7.84
N ASP A 38 27.51 -5.05 8.37
CA ASP A 38 26.06 -4.84 8.16
C ASP A 38 25.71 -4.66 6.67
N ASP A 39 26.54 -3.97 5.91
CA ASP A 39 26.29 -3.75 4.48
C ASP A 39 26.37 -5.06 3.67
N GLU A 40 27.27 -5.98 4.04
CA GLU A 40 27.36 -7.30 3.43
C GLU A 40 26.16 -8.18 3.80
N ILE A 41 25.65 -8.07 5.02
CA ILE A 41 24.45 -8.78 5.47
C ILE A 41 23.24 -8.28 4.67
N LEU A 42 23.04 -6.98 4.58
CA LEU A 42 21.96 -6.38 3.80
C LEU A 42 22.03 -6.81 2.33
N LYS A 43 23.20 -6.75 1.71
CA LYS A 43 23.40 -7.13 0.33
C LYS A 43 23.11 -8.60 0.02
N LYS A 44 23.35 -9.49 0.99
CA LYS A 44 23.07 -10.94 0.87
C LYS A 44 21.63 -11.29 1.23
N GLY A 45 20.94 -10.45 2.01
CA GLY A 45 19.61 -10.68 2.56
C GLY A 45 18.47 -10.05 1.74
N THR A 46 18.66 -9.84 0.44
CA THR A 46 17.60 -9.30 -0.43
C THR A 46 16.45 -10.27 -0.59
N VAL A 47 15.26 -9.72 -0.83
CA VAL A 47 14.01 -10.48 -1.02
C VAL A 47 13.84 -10.90 -2.48
N ASP A 48 13.14 -12.03 -2.71
CA ASP A 48 12.83 -12.54 -4.04
C ASP A 48 11.52 -11.98 -4.61
N PHE A 49 10.65 -11.45 -3.77
CA PHE A 49 9.38 -10.82 -4.13
C PHE A 49 8.98 -9.77 -3.10
N ILE A 50 8.05 -8.89 -3.46
CA ILE A 50 7.48 -7.89 -2.57
C ILE A 50 6.02 -8.20 -2.34
N SER A 51 5.59 -8.22 -1.08
CA SER A 51 4.19 -8.35 -0.69
C SER A 51 3.71 -7.11 0.06
N PHE A 52 2.43 -6.77 -0.13
CA PHE A 52 1.81 -5.63 0.53
C PHE A 52 0.30 -5.81 0.66
N SER A 53 -0.29 -5.08 1.61
CA SER A 53 -1.74 -4.98 1.79
C SER A 53 -2.27 -3.73 1.09
N TYR A 54 -3.41 -3.85 0.41
CA TYR A 54 -4.10 -2.71 -0.17
C TYR A 54 -5.58 -2.75 0.15
N TYR A 55 -6.06 -1.75 0.83
CA TYR A 55 -7.49 -1.61 1.16
C TYR A 55 -8.11 -0.37 0.52
N MET A 56 -7.45 0.76 0.62
CA MET A 56 -7.92 2.04 0.11
C MET A 56 -6.77 3.02 -0.08
N SER A 57 -7.05 4.15 -0.70
CA SER A 57 -6.16 5.30 -0.76
C SER A 57 -6.65 6.44 0.14
N SER A 58 -5.74 7.32 0.51
CA SER A 58 -6.05 8.54 1.24
C SER A 58 -5.28 9.72 0.64
N CYS A 59 -5.75 10.93 0.92
CA CYS A 59 -5.07 12.15 0.56
C CYS A 59 -4.29 12.70 1.75
N GLN A 60 -3.28 13.53 1.45
CA GLN A 60 -2.53 14.31 2.44
C GLN A 60 -2.70 15.80 2.11
N SER A 61 -2.79 16.64 3.11
CA SER A 61 -2.80 18.10 2.96
C SER A 61 -1.86 18.75 3.94
N SER A 62 -1.22 19.84 3.53
CA SER A 62 -0.49 20.72 4.42
C SER A 62 -1.38 21.73 5.13
N ASP A 63 -2.66 21.81 4.78
CA ASP A 63 -3.63 22.69 5.41
C ASP A 63 -4.07 22.09 6.76
N PRO A 64 -3.78 22.75 7.90
CA PRO A 64 -4.12 22.25 9.23
C PRO A 64 -5.63 22.24 9.51
N GLU A 65 -6.42 23.02 8.77
CA GLU A 65 -7.88 23.09 8.92
C GLU A 65 -8.60 21.90 8.25
N GLN A 66 -7.89 21.12 7.44
CA GLN A 66 -8.46 19.96 6.77
C GLN A 66 -8.69 18.81 7.77
N LYS A 67 -9.92 18.32 7.81
CA LYS A 67 -10.30 17.21 8.70
C LYS A 67 -9.70 15.89 8.21
N LYS A 68 -9.15 15.13 9.15
CA LYS A 68 -8.76 13.72 8.88
C LYS A 68 -10.01 12.89 8.61
N GLY A 69 -9.91 11.98 7.65
CA GLY A 69 -10.99 11.03 7.35
C GLY A 69 -11.21 10.05 8.48
N GLU A 70 -12.44 9.60 8.64
CA GLU A 70 -12.79 8.50 9.53
C GLU A 70 -12.44 7.15 8.88
N GLY A 71 -12.29 6.10 9.69
CA GLY A 71 -12.10 4.73 9.22
C GLY A 71 -10.68 4.34 8.78
N ASN A 72 -9.72 5.27 8.80
CA ASN A 72 -8.33 4.98 8.48
C ASN A 72 -7.44 5.05 9.72
N ILE A 73 -6.90 3.90 10.15
CA ILE A 73 -6.01 3.80 11.33
C ILE A 73 -4.73 4.64 11.15
N LEU A 74 -4.24 4.78 9.94
CA LEU A 74 -3.02 5.53 9.63
C LEU A 74 -3.27 7.04 9.43
N GLY A 75 -4.53 7.48 9.49
CA GLY A 75 -4.91 8.87 9.21
C GLY A 75 -4.95 9.15 7.71
N GLY A 76 -5.04 10.43 7.35
CA GLY A 76 -5.21 10.88 5.98
C GLY A 76 -6.57 11.56 5.77
N MET A 77 -6.78 12.12 4.61
CA MET A 77 -8.01 12.82 4.26
C MET A 77 -8.75 12.07 3.17
N PRO A 78 -10.10 12.14 3.16
CA PRO A 78 -10.85 11.58 2.07
C PRO A 78 -10.57 12.33 0.77
N ASN A 79 -10.51 11.60 -0.33
CA ASN A 79 -10.50 12.17 -1.66
C ASN A 79 -11.94 12.55 -2.04
N PRO A 80 -12.24 13.83 -2.32
CA PRO A 80 -13.62 14.27 -2.60
C PRO A 80 -14.20 13.71 -3.91
N TYR A 81 -13.39 13.03 -4.72
CA TYR A 81 -13.78 12.46 -6.00
C TYR A 81 -14.00 10.93 -5.94
N LEU A 82 -13.94 10.34 -4.75
CA LEU A 82 -14.13 8.90 -4.56
C LEU A 82 -15.32 8.63 -3.65
N ASP A 83 -16.09 7.62 -4.00
CA ASP A 83 -17.11 7.06 -3.12
C ASP A 83 -16.46 6.35 -1.92
N ALA A 84 -17.22 6.21 -0.85
CA ALA A 84 -16.80 5.52 0.35
C ALA A 84 -17.90 4.57 0.86
N SER A 85 -17.46 3.52 1.55
CA SER A 85 -18.36 2.63 2.28
C SER A 85 -18.96 3.32 3.51
N ASP A 86 -19.90 2.65 4.19
CA ASP A 86 -20.49 3.09 5.45
C ASP A 86 -19.48 3.29 6.60
N TRP A 87 -18.29 2.69 6.46
CA TRP A 87 -17.18 2.88 7.41
C TRP A 87 -16.24 4.01 7.00
N GLY A 88 -16.53 4.73 5.90
CA GLY A 88 -15.67 5.78 5.37
C GLY A 88 -14.47 5.27 4.58
N TRP A 89 -14.42 3.98 4.24
CA TRP A 89 -13.36 3.42 3.42
C TRP A 89 -13.58 3.79 1.96
N GLN A 90 -12.60 4.49 1.38
CA GLN A 90 -12.70 4.97 0.01
C GLN A 90 -12.48 3.85 -1.02
N ILE A 91 -13.38 3.80 -2.01
CA ILE A 91 -13.37 2.80 -3.06
C ILE A 91 -12.47 3.29 -4.19
N ASN A 92 -11.24 2.76 -4.26
CA ASN A 92 -10.26 3.16 -5.26
C ASN A 92 -9.54 1.98 -5.93
N PRO A 93 -10.20 1.25 -6.83
CA PRO A 93 -9.55 0.16 -7.58
C PRO A 93 -8.38 0.63 -8.45
N LYS A 94 -8.42 1.89 -8.94
CA LYS A 94 -7.29 2.48 -9.68
C LYS A 94 -6.05 2.69 -8.82
N GLY A 95 -6.21 2.94 -7.53
CA GLY A 95 -5.12 3.13 -6.58
C GLY A 95 -4.25 1.88 -6.46
N LEU A 96 -4.86 0.68 -6.42
CA LEU A 96 -4.10 -0.57 -6.44
C LEU A 96 -3.27 -0.71 -7.72
N ARG A 97 -3.84 -0.37 -8.88
CA ARG A 97 -3.09 -0.40 -10.14
C ARG A 97 -1.88 0.56 -10.11
N TYR A 98 -2.05 1.74 -9.53
CA TYR A 98 -0.93 2.68 -9.35
C TYR A 98 0.14 2.11 -8.44
N ALA A 99 -0.23 1.55 -7.30
CA ALA A 99 0.71 0.93 -6.37
C ALA A 99 1.50 -0.23 -7.02
N LEU A 100 0.79 -1.11 -7.75
CA LEU A 100 1.41 -2.21 -8.47
C LEU A 100 2.40 -1.73 -9.55
N ASN A 101 2.03 -0.70 -10.33
CA ASN A 101 2.91 -0.15 -11.34
C ASN A 101 4.16 0.49 -10.71
N ASP A 102 3.98 1.31 -9.68
CA ASP A 102 5.07 2.01 -9.02
C ASP A 102 6.07 1.02 -8.40
N LEU A 103 5.57 0.01 -7.67
CA LEU A 103 6.42 -1.04 -7.08
C LEU A 103 7.11 -1.90 -8.17
N SER A 104 6.37 -2.26 -9.23
CA SER A 104 6.94 -3.03 -10.34
C SER A 104 8.04 -2.26 -11.06
N ASP A 105 7.82 -0.97 -11.35
CA ASP A 105 8.80 -0.16 -12.07
C ASP A 105 10.01 0.17 -11.19
N ARG A 106 9.81 0.30 -9.88
CA ARG A 106 10.88 0.60 -8.94
C ARG A 106 11.80 -0.59 -8.66
N TYR A 107 11.24 -1.80 -8.51
CA TYR A 107 11.98 -2.95 -8.01
C TYR A 107 12.18 -4.08 -9.03
N GLN A 108 11.34 -4.19 -10.05
CA GLN A 108 11.37 -5.24 -11.07
C GLN A 108 11.29 -6.68 -10.48
N LEU A 109 10.73 -6.80 -9.28
CA LEU A 109 10.49 -8.07 -8.57
C LEU A 109 9.04 -8.53 -8.74
N PRO A 110 8.73 -9.84 -8.56
CA PRO A 110 7.36 -10.29 -8.43
C PRO A 110 6.64 -9.57 -7.29
N LEU A 111 5.36 -9.27 -7.48
CA LEU A 111 4.52 -8.62 -6.49
C LEU A 111 3.41 -9.55 -6.03
N MET A 112 3.05 -9.49 -4.74
CA MET A 112 1.94 -10.22 -4.16
C MET A 112 1.10 -9.28 -3.29
N VAL A 113 -0.18 -9.15 -3.60
CA VAL A 113 -1.14 -8.50 -2.70
C VAL A 113 -1.57 -9.55 -1.70
N VAL A 114 -1.17 -9.42 -0.44
CA VAL A 114 -1.46 -10.42 0.61
C VAL A 114 -2.76 -10.14 1.33
N GLU A 115 -3.23 -8.90 1.29
CA GLU A 115 -4.51 -8.50 1.86
C GLU A 115 -5.20 -7.49 0.96
N ASN A 116 -6.48 -7.72 0.73
CA ASN A 116 -7.38 -6.79 0.03
C ASN A 116 -8.79 -6.96 0.61
N GLY A 117 -9.60 -5.91 0.58
CA GLY A 117 -10.97 -5.96 1.06
C GLY A 117 -11.59 -4.58 1.21
N LEU A 118 -12.85 -4.56 1.62
CA LEU A 118 -13.58 -3.34 1.93
C LEU A 118 -14.26 -3.47 3.29
N GLY A 119 -13.93 -2.53 4.19
CA GLY A 119 -14.66 -2.36 5.44
C GLY A 119 -16.02 -1.75 5.18
N ALA A 120 -17.10 -2.46 5.53
CA ALA A 120 -18.47 -2.02 5.39
C ALA A 120 -19.36 -2.72 6.41
N LYS A 121 -20.57 -2.21 6.61
CA LYS A 121 -21.58 -2.85 7.46
C LYS A 121 -22.30 -3.94 6.68
N ASP A 122 -22.35 -5.13 7.27
CA ASP A 122 -23.11 -6.24 6.73
C ASP A 122 -24.45 -6.35 7.44
N THR A 123 -25.45 -6.82 6.69
CA THR A 123 -26.76 -7.18 7.24
C THR A 123 -26.95 -8.68 7.08
N ILE A 124 -27.35 -9.34 8.16
CA ILE A 124 -27.74 -10.74 8.12
C ILE A 124 -29.19 -10.79 7.61
N GLU A 125 -29.42 -11.46 6.51
CA GLU A 125 -30.74 -11.67 5.91
C GLU A 125 -31.58 -12.64 6.75
N GLU A 126 -32.90 -12.71 6.48
CA GLU A 126 -33.82 -13.60 7.22
C GLU A 126 -33.44 -15.09 7.12
N ASP A 127 -32.80 -15.48 6.02
CA ASP A 127 -32.31 -16.85 5.79
C ASP A 127 -30.92 -17.13 6.38
N GLY A 128 -30.32 -16.13 7.07
CA GLY A 128 -29.00 -16.22 7.68
C GLY A 128 -27.84 -15.95 6.71
N SER A 129 -28.14 -15.61 5.44
CA SER A 129 -27.11 -15.22 4.47
C SER A 129 -26.65 -13.78 4.67
N ILE A 130 -25.53 -13.42 4.05
CA ILE A 130 -25.04 -12.05 3.95
C ILE A 130 -24.85 -11.73 2.48
N ASN A 131 -25.54 -10.69 2.01
CA ASN A 131 -25.40 -10.22 0.65
C ASN A 131 -24.24 -9.21 0.55
N ASP A 132 -23.07 -9.64 0.05
CA ASP A 132 -21.86 -8.86 -0.07
C ASP A 132 -21.43 -8.63 -1.53
N ASP A 133 -22.35 -8.61 -2.47
CA ASP A 133 -22.07 -8.45 -3.91
C ASP A 133 -21.27 -7.18 -4.21
N TYR A 134 -21.46 -6.11 -3.43
CA TYR A 134 -20.67 -4.88 -3.52
C TYR A 134 -19.17 -5.12 -3.28
N ARG A 135 -18.77 -6.08 -2.41
CA ARG A 135 -17.36 -6.46 -2.22
C ARG A 135 -16.82 -7.22 -3.43
N LYS A 136 -17.61 -8.13 -3.99
CA LYS A 136 -17.25 -8.90 -5.19
C LYS A 136 -17.00 -7.98 -6.38
N GLU A 137 -17.87 -6.98 -6.59
CA GLU A 137 -17.71 -5.99 -7.66
C GLU A 137 -16.38 -5.23 -7.52
N ILE A 138 -16.02 -4.78 -6.33
CA ILE A 138 -14.76 -4.07 -6.08
C ILE A 138 -13.56 -4.97 -6.35
N LEU A 139 -13.58 -6.22 -5.88
CA LEU A 139 -12.50 -7.18 -6.13
C LEU A 139 -12.37 -7.52 -7.63
N LEU A 140 -13.48 -7.66 -8.34
CA LEU A 140 -13.50 -7.84 -9.79
C LEU A 140 -12.91 -6.64 -10.52
N LEU A 141 -13.28 -5.41 -10.15
CA LEU A 141 -12.73 -4.18 -10.73
C LEU A 141 -11.21 -4.07 -10.54
N VAL A 142 -10.69 -4.60 -9.44
CA VAL A 142 -9.26 -4.70 -9.16
C VAL A 142 -8.61 -5.74 -10.09
N SER A 143 -9.22 -6.92 -10.25
CA SER A 143 -8.65 -8.04 -11.01
C SER A 143 -8.76 -7.88 -12.53
N GLU A 144 -9.86 -7.29 -13.04
CA GLU A 144 -10.11 -7.16 -14.48
C GLU A 144 -9.30 -6.06 -15.14
N ARG A 145 -8.87 -5.04 -14.40
CA ARG A 145 -8.16 -3.87 -14.93
C ARG A 145 -6.66 -3.97 -14.86
N ASP A 146 -6.11 -5.15 -14.61
CA ASP A 146 -4.68 -5.38 -14.69
C ASP A 146 -4.23 -5.56 -16.16
N PRO A 147 -3.69 -4.51 -16.84
CA PRO A 147 -3.14 -4.64 -18.18
C PRO A 147 -1.86 -5.48 -18.20
N TYR A 148 -1.36 -5.85 -17.02
CA TYR A 148 -0.10 -6.57 -16.82
C TYR A 148 -0.28 -8.04 -16.43
N LYS A 149 -1.39 -8.70 -16.82
CA LYS A 149 -1.59 -10.17 -16.66
C LYS A 149 -0.39 -11.02 -17.12
N ARG A 150 0.61 -10.41 -17.75
CA ARG A 150 1.89 -11.04 -18.15
C ARG A 150 3.03 -10.83 -17.15
N ARG A 151 2.89 -9.95 -16.15
CA ARG A 151 3.87 -9.77 -15.08
C ARG A 151 3.45 -10.61 -13.90
N ARG A 152 4.41 -11.14 -13.16
CA ARG A 152 4.24 -12.07 -12.01
C ARG A 152 3.55 -11.38 -10.83
N ILE A 153 2.27 -10.99 -11.00
CA ILE A 153 1.42 -10.44 -9.94
C ILE A 153 0.53 -11.57 -9.45
N ILE A 154 0.57 -11.86 -8.17
CA ILE A 154 -0.28 -12.83 -7.49
C ILE A 154 -1.29 -12.03 -6.67
N ILE A 155 -2.57 -12.16 -7.00
CA ILE A 155 -3.69 -11.67 -6.20
C ILE A 155 -4.41 -12.92 -5.71
N PRO A 156 -4.61 -13.09 -4.39
CA PRO A 156 -5.29 -14.25 -3.83
C PRO A 156 -6.74 -14.33 -4.27
#